data_ed9f9eb1e906cf7acb5f127f1303fd60
#
_entry.id   ed9f9eb1e906cf7acb5f127f1303fd60
#
_cell.length_a   1.000
_cell.length_b   1.000
_cell.length_c   1.000
_cell.angle_alpha   90.00
_cell.angle_beta   90.00
_cell.angle_gamma   90.00
#
_symmetry.space_group_name_H-M   'P 1'
#
loop_
_entity.id
_entity.type
_entity.pdbx_description
1 polymer ?
#
loop_
_entity_poly.entity_id
_entity_poly.type
_entity_poly.pdbx_seq_one_letter_code
_entity_poly.pdbx_strand_id
1 'polypeptide(L)'
;MLNFKSVKSGLFLVAFITPQVLFAQNIALGVNSHIINQNIDQTKKSIILTKDLKMQYIRMDLPWRLVESTKGNYQIPKDVDAKINLLLRSNIQPIIILDYGNKYYNNGDKPITDESIDAFVKYATYVVNYYKNRIFYYQIWNEWDSNLGNTKPGKVEDYKKLVKATYTAIKKENSEIKVITSSFSAAAFNKTLGIDSRNFINIYLTDDMSHFTDIIAIHPYTAYRKGYFSNYQIYKKQIQYTMNFIRKGSFKDKPVFITEIGWSTSNSPQGISEETQKQFINNAICDAKKAGISAIIIYELNDASSNIYDTESGFGLVKYNG
;
A
#
# COMPACT_ATOMS: atom_id res chain seq x y z
N MET A 1 14.57 -73.88 40.47
CA MET A 1 14.46 -72.51 40.98
C MET A 1 15.25 -71.60 40.04
N LEU A 2 14.62 -70.91 39.17
CA LEU A 2 15.24 -70.00 38.19
C LEU A 2 14.96 -68.54 38.59
N ASN A 3 16.03 -67.80 38.87
CA ASN A 3 15.99 -66.40 39.25
C ASN A 3 15.80 -65.55 38.01
N PHE A 4 14.71 -64.75 37.94
CA PHE A 4 14.50 -63.71 36.93
C PHE A 4 15.08 -62.39 37.40
N LYS A 5 16.09 -61.87 36.66
CA LYS A 5 16.59 -60.51 36.86
C LYS A 5 15.67 -59.51 36.14
N SER A 6 15.27 -58.50 36.83
CA SER A 6 14.47 -57.38 36.37
C SER A 6 15.22 -56.55 35.32
N VAL A 7 14.61 -56.36 34.13
CA VAL A 7 15.07 -55.42 33.12
C VAL A 7 14.41 -54.06 33.37
N LYS A 8 15.21 -53.06 33.67
CA LYS A 8 14.75 -51.65 33.77
C LYS A 8 14.50 -51.17 32.33
N SER A 9 13.24 -50.85 32.00
CA SER A 9 12.83 -50.18 30.78
C SER A 9 13.19 -48.70 30.88
N GLY A 10 14.26 -48.28 30.21
CA GLY A 10 14.57 -46.88 29.99
C GLY A 10 13.68 -46.36 28.81
N LEU A 11 12.78 -45.44 29.12
CA LEU A 11 12.01 -44.70 28.11
C LEU A 11 12.97 -43.73 27.43
N PHE A 12 13.38 -44.04 26.20
CA PHE A 12 14.03 -43.07 25.34
C PHE A 12 12.93 -42.18 24.71
N LEU A 13 12.83 -40.96 25.17
CA LEU A 13 12.01 -39.92 24.51
C LEU A 13 12.73 -39.49 23.20
N VAL A 14 12.36 -40.08 22.08
CA VAL A 14 12.79 -39.61 20.78
C VAL A 14 11.97 -38.38 20.46
N ALA A 15 12.56 -37.20 20.65
CA ALA A 15 11.98 -35.93 20.17
C ALA A 15 12.03 -35.97 18.65
N PHE A 16 10.89 -36.24 18.00
CA PHE A 16 10.72 -35.97 16.58
C PHE A 16 10.76 -34.48 16.33
N ILE A 17 11.93 -33.97 15.95
CA ILE A 17 12.04 -32.66 15.35
C ILE A 17 11.43 -32.79 13.95
N THR A 18 10.13 -32.53 13.83
CA THR A 18 9.51 -32.32 12.53
C THR A 18 10.14 -31.06 11.93
N PRO A 19 10.78 -31.12 10.76
CA PRO A 19 11.17 -29.90 10.10
C PRO A 19 9.88 -29.15 9.80
N GLN A 20 9.68 -28.00 10.46
CA GLN A 20 8.68 -27.03 10.02
C GLN A 20 9.13 -26.59 8.63
N VAL A 21 8.54 -27.22 7.63
CA VAL A 21 8.56 -26.68 6.26
C VAL A 21 7.84 -25.35 6.37
N LEU A 22 8.60 -24.27 6.49
CA LEU A 22 8.10 -22.92 6.27
C LEU A 22 7.57 -22.93 4.84
N PHE A 23 6.27 -23.17 4.69
CA PHE A 23 5.59 -22.85 3.45
C PHE A 23 5.80 -21.34 3.26
N ALA A 24 6.67 -20.98 2.32
CA ALA A 24 6.87 -19.60 1.94
C ALA A 24 5.51 -19.07 1.53
N GLN A 25 4.89 -18.24 2.38
CA GLN A 25 3.63 -17.60 2.06
C GLN A 25 3.77 -16.94 0.70
N ASN A 26 2.84 -17.24 -0.22
CA ASN A 26 2.86 -16.60 -1.53
C ASN A 26 2.60 -15.13 -1.31
N ILE A 27 3.49 -14.27 -1.85
CA ILE A 27 3.27 -12.82 -1.83
C ILE A 27 1.98 -12.52 -2.60
N ALA A 28 1.12 -11.71 -2.02
CA ALA A 28 -0.08 -11.25 -2.69
C ALA A 28 0.26 -10.18 -3.74
N LEU A 29 -0.37 -10.26 -4.91
CA LEU A 29 -0.13 -9.34 -6.01
C LEU A 29 -1.33 -8.42 -6.23
N GLY A 30 -1.04 -7.19 -6.60
CA GLY A 30 -2.06 -6.21 -6.97
C GLY A 30 -1.51 -5.17 -7.93
N VAL A 31 -2.39 -4.28 -8.34
CA VAL A 31 -2.07 -3.19 -9.25
C VAL A 31 -2.79 -1.91 -8.83
N ASN A 32 -2.15 -0.77 -9.01
CA ASN A 32 -2.81 0.53 -8.93
C ASN A 32 -3.61 0.76 -10.21
N SER A 33 -4.82 1.25 -10.08
CA SER A 33 -5.66 1.62 -11.23
C SER A 33 -6.63 2.73 -10.85
N HIS A 34 -6.66 3.78 -11.64
CA HIS A 34 -7.53 4.94 -11.44
C HIS A 34 -8.98 4.66 -11.86
N ILE A 35 -9.57 3.61 -11.28
CA ILE A 35 -10.91 3.10 -11.61
C ILE A 35 -11.99 4.20 -11.57
N ILE A 36 -11.89 5.14 -10.64
CA ILE A 36 -12.87 6.22 -10.53
C ILE A 36 -12.94 7.12 -11.78
N ASN A 37 -11.83 7.23 -12.51
CA ASN A 37 -11.72 8.06 -13.73
C ASN A 37 -12.11 7.29 -15.01
N GLN A 38 -12.34 5.99 -14.91
CA GLN A 38 -12.72 5.13 -16.04
C GLN A 38 -14.24 5.15 -16.26
N ASN A 39 -14.69 4.88 -17.48
CA ASN A 39 -16.06 4.46 -17.72
C ASN A 39 -16.25 2.96 -17.37
N ILE A 40 -17.49 2.48 -17.42
CA ILE A 40 -17.83 1.09 -17.05
C ILE A 40 -17.11 0.05 -17.95
N ASP A 41 -16.95 0.31 -19.24
CA ASP A 41 -16.32 -0.66 -20.15
C ASP A 41 -14.79 -0.68 -19.98
N GLN A 42 -14.18 0.46 -19.72
CA GLN A 42 -12.76 0.52 -19.30
C GLN A 42 -12.55 -0.22 -17.97
N THR A 43 -13.46 -0.05 -16.99
CA THR A 43 -13.42 -0.78 -15.73
C THR A 43 -13.51 -2.30 -15.93
N LYS A 44 -14.40 -2.77 -16.80
CA LYS A 44 -14.48 -4.20 -17.17
C LYS A 44 -13.18 -4.72 -17.79
N LYS A 45 -12.57 -3.95 -18.71
CA LYS A 45 -11.26 -4.29 -19.28
C LYS A 45 -10.17 -4.38 -18.20
N SER A 46 -10.11 -3.40 -17.29
CA SER A 46 -9.18 -3.40 -16.16
C SER A 46 -9.34 -4.63 -15.26
N ILE A 47 -10.59 -5.06 -15.03
CA ILE A 47 -10.90 -6.27 -14.26
C ILE A 47 -10.36 -7.52 -14.97
N ILE A 48 -10.59 -7.65 -16.28
CA ILE A 48 -10.12 -8.79 -17.09
C ILE A 48 -8.59 -8.85 -17.02
N LEU A 49 -7.90 -7.75 -17.29
CA LEU A 49 -6.44 -7.66 -17.24
C LEU A 49 -5.88 -8.01 -15.85
N THR A 50 -6.49 -7.50 -14.78
CA THR A 50 -6.09 -7.81 -13.40
C THR A 50 -6.18 -9.31 -13.11
N LYS A 51 -7.23 -9.97 -13.60
CA LYS A 51 -7.41 -11.43 -13.46
C LYS A 51 -6.42 -12.22 -14.30
N ASP A 52 -6.18 -11.83 -15.54
CA ASP A 52 -5.22 -12.46 -16.44
C ASP A 52 -3.80 -12.40 -15.87
N LEU A 53 -3.47 -11.31 -15.20
CA LEU A 53 -2.21 -11.12 -14.46
C LEU A 53 -2.21 -11.84 -13.10
N LYS A 54 -3.28 -12.55 -12.72
CA LYS A 54 -3.44 -13.27 -11.45
C LYS A 54 -3.26 -12.38 -10.23
N MET A 55 -3.65 -11.12 -10.34
CA MET A 55 -3.61 -10.15 -9.25
C MET A 55 -4.90 -10.21 -8.44
N GLN A 56 -4.78 -10.02 -7.12
CA GLN A 56 -5.88 -10.13 -6.16
C GLN A 56 -6.42 -8.77 -5.73
N TYR A 57 -5.57 -7.72 -5.82
CA TYR A 57 -5.89 -6.39 -5.37
C TYR A 57 -5.91 -5.38 -6.51
N ILE A 58 -6.88 -4.46 -6.45
CA ILE A 58 -6.80 -3.15 -7.13
C ILE A 58 -6.75 -2.09 -6.04
N ARG A 59 -5.67 -1.27 -6.04
CA ARG A 59 -5.53 -0.10 -5.18
C ARG A 59 -5.99 1.13 -5.94
N MET A 60 -6.85 1.93 -5.32
CA MET A 60 -7.48 3.08 -5.95
C MET A 60 -7.83 4.17 -4.95
N ASP A 61 -7.82 5.42 -5.41
CA ASP A 61 -8.28 6.55 -4.62
C ASP A 61 -9.81 6.56 -4.48
N LEU A 62 -10.29 7.04 -3.34
CA LEU A 62 -11.66 7.51 -3.16
C LEU A 62 -11.63 8.89 -2.50
N PRO A 63 -11.34 9.97 -3.26
CA PRO A 63 -11.02 11.27 -2.71
C PRO A 63 -12.14 11.86 -1.86
N TRP A 64 -11.76 12.47 -0.73
CA TRP A 64 -12.69 13.12 0.20
C TRP A 64 -13.63 14.12 -0.50
N ARG A 65 -13.09 14.97 -1.39
CA ARG A 65 -13.89 15.95 -2.16
C ARG A 65 -14.98 15.33 -3.03
N LEU A 66 -14.80 14.06 -3.42
CA LEU A 66 -15.78 13.32 -4.24
C LEU A 66 -16.93 12.81 -3.39
N VAL A 67 -16.65 12.37 -2.17
CA VAL A 67 -17.64 11.83 -1.24
C VAL A 67 -18.37 12.93 -0.50
N GLU A 68 -17.71 14.05 -0.18
CA GLU A 68 -18.29 15.25 0.43
C GLU A 68 -18.18 16.44 -0.53
N SER A 69 -18.95 16.42 -1.60
CA SER A 69 -19.00 17.50 -2.60
C SER A 69 -19.70 18.76 -2.07
N THR A 70 -20.55 18.62 -1.06
CA THR A 70 -21.21 19.68 -0.29
C THR A 70 -20.92 19.47 1.18
N LYS A 71 -20.50 20.54 1.89
CA LYS A 71 -20.06 20.47 3.30
C LYS A 71 -21.09 19.75 4.18
N GLY A 72 -20.64 18.70 4.86
CA GLY A 72 -21.46 17.90 5.77
C GLY A 72 -22.39 16.90 5.10
N ASN A 73 -22.43 16.84 3.76
CA ASN A 73 -23.27 15.89 3.02
C ASN A 73 -22.41 14.82 2.33
N TYR A 74 -22.45 13.61 2.84
CA TYR A 74 -21.64 12.49 2.35
C TYR A 74 -22.45 11.59 1.41
N GLN A 75 -21.91 11.31 0.24
CA GLN A 75 -22.52 10.42 -0.73
C GLN A 75 -21.46 9.77 -1.61
N ILE A 76 -21.49 8.45 -1.75
CA ILE A 76 -20.71 7.76 -2.79
C ILE A 76 -21.42 7.99 -4.13
N PRO A 77 -20.74 8.54 -5.16
CA PRO A 77 -21.34 8.67 -6.49
C PRO A 77 -21.76 7.31 -7.05
N LYS A 78 -22.94 7.25 -7.67
CA LYS A 78 -23.52 6.00 -8.15
C LYS A 78 -22.64 5.26 -9.17
N ASP A 79 -21.95 6.00 -10.03
CA ASP A 79 -21.02 5.43 -11.01
C ASP A 79 -19.77 4.83 -10.35
N VAL A 80 -19.24 5.47 -9.29
CA VAL A 80 -18.13 4.95 -8.49
C VAL A 80 -18.55 3.68 -7.75
N ASP A 81 -19.71 3.69 -7.11
CA ASP A 81 -20.25 2.51 -6.44
C ASP A 81 -20.45 1.35 -7.41
N ALA A 82 -20.99 1.61 -8.61
CA ALA A 82 -21.16 0.59 -9.64
C ALA A 82 -19.83 -0.07 -10.03
N LYS A 83 -18.75 0.71 -10.21
CA LYS A 83 -17.41 0.23 -10.54
C LYS A 83 -16.81 -0.60 -9.41
N ILE A 84 -16.89 -0.13 -8.17
CA ILE A 84 -16.43 -0.88 -6.99
C ILE A 84 -17.21 -2.21 -6.84
N ASN A 85 -18.52 -2.20 -7.04
CA ASN A 85 -19.32 -3.41 -7.02
C ASN A 85 -18.95 -4.39 -8.15
N LEU A 86 -18.48 -3.91 -9.32
CA LEU A 86 -17.94 -4.78 -10.36
C LEU A 86 -16.64 -5.48 -9.92
N LEU A 87 -15.71 -4.77 -9.25
CA LEU A 87 -14.51 -5.36 -8.69
C LEU A 87 -14.86 -6.47 -7.70
N LEU A 88 -15.73 -6.18 -6.74
CA LEU A 88 -16.15 -7.12 -5.70
C LEU A 88 -16.80 -8.39 -6.28
N ARG A 89 -17.73 -8.23 -7.24
CA ARG A 89 -18.35 -9.37 -7.95
C ARG A 89 -17.36 -10.19 -8.78
N SER A 90 -16.25 -9.58 -9.16
CA SER A 90 -15.16 -10.23 -9.91
C SER A 90 -14.13 -10.89 -9.00
N ASN A 91 -14.36 -10.90 -7.69
CA ASN A 91 -13.45 -11.43 -6.67
C ASN A 91 -12.09 -10.71 -6.61
N ILE A 92 -12.08 -9.41 -6.95
CA ILE A 92 -10.94 -8.52 -6.78
C ILE A 92 -11.18 -7.68 -5.54
N GLN A 93 -10.20 -7.66 -4.62
CA GLN A 93 -10.29 -6.90 -3.38
C GLN A 93 -9.81 -5.45 -3.62
N PRO A 94 -10.66 -4.43 -3.42
CA PRO A 94 -10.22 -3.06 -3.43
C PRO A 94 -9.34 -2.76 -2.21
N ILE A 95 -8.24 -2.02 -2.42
CA ILE A 95 -7.54 -1.26 -1.39
C ILE A 95 -7.93 0.19 -1.62
N ILE A 96 -8.76 0.74 -0.75
CA ILE A 96 -9.26 2.11 -0.89
C ILE A 96 -8.31 3.07 -0.18
N ILE A 97 -7.82 4.07 -0.91
CA ILE A 97 -7.08 5.19 -0.35
C ILE A 97 -8.08 6.26 0.08
N LEU A 98 -8.07 6.60 1.34
CA LEU A 98 -8.84 7.71 1.90
C LEU A 98 -7.97 8.98 1.82
N ASP A 99 -8.23 9.84 0.86
CA ASP A 99 -7.48 11.04 0.49
C ASP A 99 -8.37 11.98 -0.34
N TYR A 100 -7.95 13.03 -0.87
CA TYR A 100 -6.98 14.03 -0.51
C TYR A 100 -7.67 15.12 0.35
N GLY A 101 -7.30 16.43 0.19
CA GLY A 101 -7.96 17.53 0.91
C GLY A 101 -9.38 17.83 0.37
N ASN A 102 -10.18 18.48 1.20
CA ASN A 102 -11.48 19.01 0.83
C ASN A 102 -11.51 20.53 1.04
N LYS A 103 -11.97 21.29 0.03
CA LYS A 103 -12.00 22.76 0.01
C LYS A 103 -12.70 23.41 1.21
N TYR A 104 -13.57 22.68 1.88
CA TYR A 104 -14.32 23.17 3.04
C TYR A 104 -13.49 23.18 4.33
N TYR A 105 -12.34 22.51 4.35
CA TYR A 105 -11.50 22.33 5.53
C TYR A 105 -10.03 22.59 5.19
N ASN A 106 -9.35 23.32 6.07
CA ASN A 106 -7.95 23.67 5.93
C ASN A 106 -7.56 24.16 4.51
N ASN A 107 -8.45 24.92 3.86
CA ASN A 107 -8.26 25.43 2.48
C ASN A 107 -7.98 24.33 1.41
N GLY A 108 -8.47 23.14 1.61
CA GLY A 108 -8.24 22.01 0.71
C GLY A 108 -6.88 21.33 0.89
N ASP A 109 -6.09 21.75 1.87
CA ASP A 109 -4.80 21.13 2.22
C ASP A 109 -5.00 19.90 3.14
N LYS A 110 -3.92 19.30 3.60
CA LYS A 110 -3.93 18.17 4.54
C LYS A 110 -4.69 18.49 5.82
N PRO A 111 -5.47 17.55 6.36
CA PRO A 111 -6.19 17.75 7.63
C PRO A 111 -5.21 17.71 8.80
N ILE A 112 -4.78 18.88 9.25
CA ILE A 112 -3.80 19.05 10.34
C ILE A 112 -4.36 19.80 11.56
N THR A 113 -5.51 20.48 11.42
CA THR A 113 -6.25 21.12 12.53
C THR A 113 -7.27 20.15 13.10
N ASP A 114 -7.65 20.30 14.36
CA ASP A 114 -8.65 19.45 15.01
C ASP A 114 -9.96 19.40 14.20
N GLU A 115 -10.46 20.56 13.72
CA GLU A 115 -11.66 20.61 12.87
C GLU A 115 -11.49 19.78 11.59
N SER A 116 -10.36 19.91 10.91
CA SER A 116 -10.11 19.20 9.65
C SER A 116 -9.87 17.70 9.85
N ILE A 117 -9.25 17.31 10.96
CA ILE A 117 -9.08 15.92 11.36
C ILE A 117 -10.44 15.29 11.67
N ASP A 118 -11.27 15.95 12.48
CA ASP A 118 -12.61 15.47 12.80
C ASP A 118 -13.49 15.30 11.54
N ALA A 119 -13.38 16.24 10.61
CA ALA A 119 -14.11 16.19 9.35
C ALA A 119 -13.60 15.03 8.45
N PHE A 120 -12.29 14.82 8.38
CA PHE A 120 -11.70 13.68 7.67
C PHE A 120 -12.14 12.34 8.29
N VAL A 121 -12.18 12.24 9.61
CA VAL A 121 -12.67 11.07 10.33
C VAL A 121 -14.12 10.77 9.98
N LYS A 122 -14.99 11.79 9.89
CA LYS A 122 -16.40 11.60 9.47
C LYS A 122 -16.50 11.06 8.04
N TYR A 123 -15.70 11.62 7.11
CA TYR A 123 -15.61 11.08 5.76
C TYR A 123 -15.13 9.62 5.75
N ALA A 124 -14.04 9.32 6.43
CA ALA A 124 -13.48 7.97 6.49
C ALA A 124 -14.47 6.96 7.06
N THR A 125 -15.14 7.29 8.17
CA THR A 125 -16.16 6.41 8.78
C THR A 125 -17.39 6.25 7.91
N TYR A 126 -17.81 7.29 7.20
CA TYR A 126 -18.90 7.18 6.22
C TYR A 126 -18.56 6.16 5.12
N VAL A 127 -17.38 6.26 4.51
CA VAL A 127 -16.95 5.33 3.45
C VAL A 127 -16.88 3.90 3.97
N VAL A 128 -16.27 3.70 5.14
CA VAL A 128 -16.14 2.40 5.80
C VAL A 128 -17.51 1.79 6.08
N ASN A 129 -18.45 2.56 6.61
CA ASN A 129 -19.80 2.09 6.90
C ASN A 129 -20.61 1.78 5.64
N TYR A 130 -20.44 2.59 4.59
CA TYR A 130 -21.11 2.35 3.31
C TYR A 130 -20.70 1.00 2.69
N TYR A 131 -19.41 0.65 2.77
CA TYR A 131 -18.88 -0.62 2.26
C TYR A 131 -18.69 -1.70 3.33
N LYS A 132 -19.33 -1.56 4.50
CA LYS A 132 -19.22 -2.49 5.63
C LYS A 132 -19.43 -3.95 5.17
N ASN A 133 -18.55 -4.85 5.62
CA ASN A 133 -18.53 -6.27 5.29
C ASN A 133 -18.27 -6.60 3.79
N ARG A 134 -17.90 -5.63 2.97
CA ARG A 134 -17.56 -5.82 1.55
C ARG A 134 -16.13 -5.45 1.22
N ILE A 135 -15.61 -4.37 1.83
CA ILE A 135 -14.23 -3.91 1.66
C ILE A 135 -13.55 -3.92 3.03
N PHE A 136 -12.35 -4.50 3.08
CA PHE A 136 -11.62 -4.69 4.33
C PHE A 136 -10.28 -3.94 4.38
N TYR A 137 -9.83 -3.32 3.29
CA TYR A 137 -8.52 -2.66 3.21
C TYR A 137 -8.69 -1.17 2.93
N TYR A 138 -8.30 -0.34 3.90
CA TYR A 138 -8.35 1.12 3.77
C TYR A 138 -6.99 1.71 4.12
N GLN A 139 -6.46 2.53 3.25
CA GLN A 139 -5.22 3.27 3.45
C GLN A 139 -5.53 4.70 3.86
N ILE A 140 -4.92 5.16 4.95
CA ILE A 140 -5.06 6.55 5.40
C ILE A 140 -4.03 7.39 4.68
N TRP A 141 -4.50 8.23 3.76
CA TRP A 141 -3.74 9.14 2.93
C TRP A 141 -2.77 8.43 1.96
N ASN A 142 -2.26 9.22 1.00
CA ASN A 142 -1.21 8.81 0.05
C ASN A 142 -0.07 9.81 0.07
N GLU A 143 1.17 9.34 0.31
CA GLU A 143 2.40 10.12 0.31
C GLU A 143 2.27 11.46 1.07
N TRP A 144 2.01 11.37 2.37
CA TRP A 144 1.80 12.53 3.25
C TRP A 144 2.91 13.58 3.17
N ASP A 145 4.14 13.16 2.91
CA ASP A 145 5.34 13.99 2.79
C ASP A 145 5.50 14.66 1.42
N SER A 146 4.59 14.42 0.47
CA SER A 146 4.57 14.98 -0.87
C SER A 146 3.55 16.13 -1.03
N ASN A 147 3.52 16.73 -2.22
CA ASN A 147 2.55 17.75 -2.61
C ASN A 147 1.38 17.20 -3.46
N LEU A 148 1.19 15.90 -3.49
CA LEU A 148 0.10 15.27 -4.24
C LEU A 148 -1.27 15.78 -3.78
N GLY A 149 -2.24 15.75 -4.69
CA GLY A 149 -3.59 16.23 -4.44
C GLY A 149 -3.69 17.76 -4.21
N ASN A 150 -2.73 18.54 -4.74
CA ASN A 150 -2.61 20.00 -4.55
C ASN A 150 -2.47 20.40 -3.07
N THR A 151 -1.80 19.58 -2.28
CA THR A 151 -1.53 19.84 -0.87
C THR A 151 -0.04 20.15 -0.63
N LYS A 152 0.28 20.76 0.50
CA LYS A 152 1.67 21.00 0.90
C LYS A 152 2.28 19.72 1.50
N PRO A 153 3.60 19.51 1.42
CA PRO A 153 4.27 18.41 2.13
C PRO A 153 3.98 18.47 3.64
N GLY A 154 3.49 17.35 4.18
CA GLY A 154 3.08 17.25 5.59
C GLY A 154 4.22 16.82 6.51
N LYS A 155 4.11 17.14 7.81
CA LYS A 155 5.01 16.66 8.86
C LYS A 155 4.52 15.30 9.37
N VAL A 156 5.45 14.44 9.81
CA VAL A 156 5.11 13.11 10.32
C VAL A 156 4.25 13.18 11.58
N GLU A 157 4.48 14.17 12.44
CA GLU A 157 3.73 14.37 13.68
C GLU A 157 2.24 14.66 13.42
N ASP A 158 1.94 15.44 12.38
CA ASP A 158 0.56 15.72 11.98
C ASP A 158 -0.12 14.48 11.37
N TYR A 159 0.65 13.69 10.60
CA TYR A 159 0.16 12.40 10.10
C TYR A 159 -0.17 11.42 11.24
N LYS A 160 0.68 11.36 12.28
CA LYS A 160 0.41 10.53 13.45
C LYS A 160 -0.92 10.92 14.14
N LYS A 161 -1.22 12.21 14.26
CA LYS A 161 -2.50 12.68 14.82
C LYS A 161 -3.69 12.21 13.97
N LEU A 162 -3.61 12.43 12.65
CA LEU A 162 -4.65 11.99 11.71
C LEU A 162 -4.88 10.48 11.79
N VAL A 163 -3.79 9.69 11.77
CA VAL A 163 -3.88 8.23 11.83
C VAL A 163 -4.52 7.77 13.14
N LYS A 164 -4.09 8.29 14.30
CA LYS A 164 -4.68 7.90 15.60
C LYS A 164 -6.19 8.12 15.64
N ALA A 165 -6.63 9.30 15.22
CA ALA A 165 -8.06 9.64 15.20
C ALA A 165 -8.84 8.74 14.22
N THR A 166 -8.35 8.62 12.98
CA THR A 166 -9.04 7.88 11.92
C THR A 166 -9.05 6.37 12.21
N TYR A 167 -7.92 5.80 12.63
CA TYR A 167 -7.82 4.38 13.00
C TYR A 167 -8.81 4.03 14.10
N THR A 168 -8.83 4.81 15.20
CA THR A 168 -9.72 4.58 16.34
C THR A 168 -11.18 4.57 15.89
N ALA A 169 -11.56 5.53 15.06
CA ALA A 169 -12.93 5.61 14.55
C ALA A 169 -13.29 4.43 13.63
N ILE A 170 -12.41 4.09 12.68
CA ILE A 170 -12.63 2.95 11.77
C ILE A 170 -12.77 1.63 12.56
N LYS A 171 -11.88 1.38 13.53
CA LYS A 171 -11.92 0.14 14.31
C LYS A 171 -13.15 0.03 15.22
N LYS A 172 -13.72 1.16 15.62
CA LYS A 172 -15.00 1.22 16.35
C LYS A 172 -16.16 0.80 15.44
N GLU A 173 -16.13 1.18 14.16
CA GLU A 173 -17.17 0.78 13.20
C GLU A 173 -17.07 -0.70 12.81
N ASN A 174 -15.86 -1.20 12.59
CA ASN A 174 -15.61 -2.60 12.28
C ASN A 174 -14.15 -2.98 12.60
N SER A 175 -13.95 -3.84 13.60
CA SER A 175 -12.64 -4.31 14.05
C SER A 175 -11.89 -5.15 13.02
N GLU A 176 -12.60 -5.79 12.06
CA GLU A 176 -12.00 -6.64 11.03
C GLU A 176 -11.28 -5.85 9.93
N ILE A 177 -11.57 -4.57 9.78
CA ILE A 177 -10.93 -3.72 8.79
C ILE A 177 -9.43 -3.64 9.05
N LYS A 178 -8.66 -3.74 7.97
CA LYS A 178 -7.21 -3.59 7.94
C LYS A 178 -6.84 -2.17 7.51
N VAL A 179 -6.37 -1.39 8.46
CA VAL A 179 -5.93 -0.01 8.22
C VAL A 179 -4.47 0.00 7.81
N ILE A 180 -4.22 0.53 6.62
CA ILE A 180 -2.89 0.64 6.01
C ILE A 180 -2.37 2.05 6.27
N THR A 181 -1.14 2.17 6.75
CA THR A 181 -0.50 3.45 7.10
C THR A 181 0.94 3.52 6.61
N SER A 182 1.59 4.65 6.81
CA SER A 182 2.99 4.91 6.47
C SER A 182 3.34 4.93 4.96
N SER A 183 2.36 5.14 4.08
CA SER A 183 2.62 5.34 2.65
C SER A 183 3.25 6.71 2.39
N PHE A 184 4.54 6.81 2.65
CA PHE A 184 5.35 7.99 2.35
C PHE A 184 6.00 7.85 0.97
N SER A 185 6.34 8.99 0.36
CA SER A 185 7.03 9.04 -0.94
C SER A 185 8.41 8.38 -0.90
N ALA A 186 9.03 8.24 -2.06
CA ALA A 186 10.42 7.74 -2.16
C ALA A 186 11.42 8.54 -1.31
N ALA A 187 11.11 9.79 -0.96
CA ALA A 187 11.93 10.61 -0.07
C ALA A 187 12.04 10.06 1.36
N ALA A 188 11.10 9.21 1.78
CA ALA A 188 11.14 8.54 3.08
C ALA A 188 12.42 7.73 3.31
N PHE A 189 13.12 7.33 2.24
CA PHE A 189 14.36 6.56 2.29
C PHE A 189 15.64 7.42 2.17
N ASN A 190 15.54 8.74 2.10
CA ASN A 190 16.67 9.61 1.81
C ASN A 190 17.83 9.44 2.81
N LYS A 191 17.57 9.36 4.11
CA LYS A 191 18.60 9.12 5.13
C LYS A 191 19.27 7.77 4.92
N THR A 192 18.53 6.72 4.62
CA THR A 192 19.03 5.36 4.34
C THR A 192 19.98 5.37 3.15
N LEU A 193 19.68 6.20 2.14
CA LEU A 193 20.48 6.34 0.92
C LEU A 193 21.61 7.36 1.07
N GLY A 194 21.73 8.05 2.21
CA GLY A 194 22.72 9.09 2.42
C GLY A 194 22.47 10.39 1.65
N ILE A 195 21.22 10.65 1.23
CA ILE A 195 20.86 11.84 0.44
C ILE A 195 20.62 13.06 1.34
N ASP A 196 19.85 12.89 2.39
CA ASP A 196 19.55 13.91 3.41
C ASP A 196 19.07 13.28 4.73
N SER A 197 18.68 14.13 5.69
CA SER A 197 18.22 13.68 7.01
C SER A 197 16.79 13.16 7.06
N ARG A 198 16.03 13.28 5.98
CA ARG A 198 14.62 12.83 5.95
C ARG A 198 14.55 11.32 6.10
N ASN A 199 13.79 10.89 7.11
CA ASN A 199 13.63 9.49 7.47
C ASN A 199 12.21 9.27 8.00
N PHE A 200 11.22 9.57 7.15
CA PHE A 200 9.82 9.58 7.55
C PHE A 200 9.37 8.22 8.12
N ILE A 201 9.83 7.12 7.53
CA ILE A 201 9.48 5.78 8.00
C ILE A 201 9.89 5.56 9.45
N ASN A 202 11.16 5.84 9.79
CA ASN A 202 11.63 5.61 11.16
C ASN A 202 11.01 6.59 12.17
N ILE A 203 10.72 7.84 11.73
CA ILE A 203 10.04 8.83 12.58
C ILE A 203 8.59 8.40 12.85
N TYR A 204 7.94 7.79 11.85
CA TYR A 204 6.56 7.31 11.97
C TYR A 204 6.46 6.01 12.78
N LEU A 205 7.32 5.02 12.51
CA LEU A 205 7.26 3.68 13.11
C LEU A 205 7.81 3.69 14.55
N THR A 206 7.14 4.41 15.43
CA THR A 206 7.40 4.44 16.88
C THR A 206 6.44 3.51 17.61
N ASP A 207 6.82 3.07 18.83
CA ASP A 207 6.07 2.04 19.57
C ASP A 207 4.58 2.37 19.74
N ASP A 208 4.26 3.63 20.01
CA ASP A 208 2.88 4.09 20.15
C ASP A 208 2.06 3.94 18.86
N MET A 209 2.68 4.10 17.69
CA MET A 209 1.98 3.95 16.39
C MET A 209 1.71 2.50 16.02
N SER A 210 2.35 1.54 16.66
CA SER A 210 2.08 0.11 16.44
C SER A 210 0.63 -0.27 16.79
N HIS A 211 0.01 0.43 17.72
CA HIS A 211 -1.39 0.23 18.13
C HIS A 211 -2.39 0.80 17.11
N PHE A 212 -1.94 1.69 16.22
CA PHE A 212 -2.77 2.39 15.24
C PHE A 212 -2.42 2.01 13.79
N THR A 213 -1.82 0.83 13.58
CA THR A 213 -1.40 0.34 12.27
C THR A 213 -1.69 -1.15 12.19
N ASP A 214 -2.46 -1.60 11.21
CA ASP A 214 -2.63 -3.03 10.92
C ASP A 214 -1.63 -3.49 9.86
N ILE A 215 -1.36 -2.67 8.85
CA ILE A 215 -0.47 -2.96 7.73
C ILE A 215 0.41 -1.73 7.47
N ILE A 216 1.71 -1.96 7.29
CA ILE A 216 2.68 -0.92 6.96
C ILE A 216 2.79 -0.82 5.45
N ALA A 217 2.59 0.37 4.88
CA ALA A 217 2.80 0.64 3.47
C ALA A 217 4.18 1.26 3.22
N ILE A 218 4.81 0.92 2.09
CA ILE A 218 6.03 1.55 1.61
C ILE A 218 5.98 1.76 0.10
N HIS A 219 6.59 2.86 -0.39
CA HIS A 219 6.75 3.20 -1.80
C HIS A 219 8.25 3.30 -2.16
N PRO A 220 8.95 2.17 -2.36
CA PRO A 220 10.40 2.14 -2.51
C PRO A 220 10.85 2.46 -3.94
N TYR A 221 10.30 3.51 -4.58
CA TYR A 221 10.62 3.88 -5.94
C TYR A 221 12.10 4.24 -6.14
N THR A 222 12.62 3.87 -7.30
CA THR A 222 13.88 4.35 -7.83
C THR A 222 13.72 5.08 -9.17
N ALA A 223 12.57 4.98 -9.81
CA ALA A 223 12.27 5.57 -11.11
C ALA A 223 12.44 7.09 -11.17
N TYR A 224 12.18 7.79 -10.05
CA TYR A 224 12.30 9.26 -9.95
C TYR A 224 13.70 9.75 -9.54
N ARG A 225 14.65 8.83 -9.36
CA ARG A 225 15.99 9.17 -8.95
C ARG A 225 16.93 9.20 -10.14
N LYS A 226 18.08 9.85 -9.99
CA LYS A 226 19.09 10.02 -11.05
C LYS A 226 20.38 9.27 -10.72
N GLY A 227 21.12 8.88 -11.75
CA GLY A 227 22.45 8.26 -11.63
C GLY A 227 22.41 6.98 -10.80
N TYR A 228 23.33 6.83 -9.86
CA TYR A 228 23.43 5.66 -8.99
C TYR A 228 22.12 5.32 -8.28
N PHE A 229 21.35 6.33 -7.86
CA PHE A 229 20.11 6.12 -7.10
C PHE A 229 18.92 5.65 -7.95
N SER A 230 18.99 5.70 -9.28
CA SER A 230 18.01 5.08 -10.17
C SER A 230 18.22 3.56 -10.35
N ASN A 231 19.34 3.02 -9.87
CA ASN A 231 19.67 1.62 -10.01
C ASN A 231 18.71 0.73 -9.24
N TYR A 232 18.33 -0.40 -9.84
CA TYR A 232 17.49 -1.42 -9.22
C TYR A 232 17.99 -1.90 -7.84
N GLN A 233 19.30 -1.96 -7.63
CA GLN A 233 19.88 -2.35 -6.33
C GLN A 233 19.50 -1.41 -5.19
N ILE A 234 19.14 -0.16 -5.49
CA ILE A 234 18.66 0.78 -4.49
C ILE A 234 17.27 0.35 -3.96
N TYR A 235 16.39 -0.16 -4.82
CA TYR A 235 15.14 -0.78 -4.38
C TYR A 235 15.39 -1.89 -3.34
N LYS A 236 16.31 -2.79 -3.61
CA LYS A 236 16.68 -3.87 -2.66
C LYS A 236 17.19 -3.32 -1.33
N LYS A 237 18.07 -2.31 -1.37
CA LYS A 237 18.57 -1.65 -0.14
C LYS A 237 17.45 -1.04 0.67
N GLN A 238 16.49 -0.36 0.02
CA GLN A 238 15.34 0.27 0.67
C GLN A 238 14.48 -0.76 1.39
N ILE A 239 14.08 -1.84 0.71
CA ILE A 239 13.24 -2.88 1.33
C ILE A 239 14.00 -3.65 2.44
N GLN A 240 15.27 -3.97 2.25
CA GLN A 240 16.08 -4.65 3.28
C GLN A 240 16.23 -3.78 4.53
N TYR A 241 16.54 -2.50 4.37
CA TYR A 241 16.64 -1.56 5.48
C TYR A 241 15.32 -1.48 6.26
N THR A 242 14.20 -1.28 5.56
CA THR A 242 12.89 -1.15 6.18
C THR A 242 12.50 -2.43 6.92
N MET A 243 12.66 -3.59 6.29
CA MET A 243 12.33 -4.87 6.93
C MET A 243 13.22 -5.16 8.14
N ASN A 244 14.52 -4.84 8.07
CA ASN A 244 15.43 -4.99 9.21
C ASN A 244 15.05 -4.05 10.37
N PHE A 245 14.57 -2.84 10.07
CA PHE A 245 14.08 -1.91 11.08
C PHE A 245 12.78 -2.42 11.72
N ILE A 246 11.79 -2.79 10.92
CA ILE A 246 10.48 -3.27 11.38
C ILE A 246 10.61 -4.51 12.27
N ARG A 247 11.43 -5.48 11.86
CA ARG A 247 11.58 -6.75 12.59
C ARG A 247 12.23 -6.62 13.98
N LYS A 248 12.85 -5.49 14.29
CA LYS A 248 13.49 -5.22 15.58
C LYS A 248 12.60 -4.49 16.57
N GLY A 249 11.45 -3.97 16.14
CA GLY A 249 10.58 -3.11 16.95
C GLY A 249 9.20 -3.69 17.19
N SER A 250 8.31 -2.85 17.69
CA SER A 250 6.91 -3.17 18.01
C SER A 250 6.06 -3.54 16.80
N PHE A 251 6.57 -3.32 15.60
CA PHE A 251 5.93 -3.66 14.35
C PHE A 251 6.33 -5.03 13.77
N LYS A 252 7.15 -5.82 14.48
CA LYS A 252 7.77 -7.06 13.98
C LYS A 252 6.79 -8.06 13.38
N ASP A 253 5.57 -8.11 13.91
CA ASP A 253 4.51 -9.04 13.49
C ASP A 253 3.50 -8.40 12.53
N LYS A 254 3.68 -7.11 12.17
CA LYS A 254 2.79 -6.42 11.23
C LYS A 254 3.13 -6.79 9.79
N PRO A 255 2.12 -7.08 8.94
CA PRO A 255 2.33 -7.20 7.50
C PRO A 255 2.89 -5.92 6.90
N VAL A 256 3.79 -6.07 5.93
CA VAL A 256 4.31 -4.95 5.13
C VAL A 256 3.84 -5.13 3.69
N PHE A 257 3.25 -4.08 3.14
CA PHE A 257 2.83 -4.00 1.74
C PHE A 257 3.70 -2.97 1.02
N ILE A 258 4.24 -3.33 -0.13
CA ILE A 258 4.66 -2.33 -1.11
C ILE A 258 3.38 -1.90 -1.83
N THR A 259 2.85 -0.73 -1.48
CA THR A 259 1.59 -0.23 -2.04
C THR A 259 1.77 0.53 -3.35
N GLU A 260 3.02 0.89 -3.67
CA GLU A 260 3.42 1.38 -5.00
C GLU A 260 4.86 1.04 -5.32
N ILE A 261 5.08 0.52 -6.51
CA ILE A 261 6.38 0.38 -7.18
C ILE A 261 6.17 0.21 -8.68
N GLY A 262 6.99 0.88 -9.46
CA GLY A 262 6.95 0.79 -10.92
C GLY A 262 8.14 1.47 -11.56
N TRP A 263 8.28 1.28 -12.86
CA TRP A 263 9.28 1.91 -13.72
C TRP A 263 8.63 2.33 -15.02
N SER A 264 8.88 3.57 -15.43
CA SER A 264 8.28 4.15 -16.63
C SER A 264 8.99 3.68 -17.90
N THR A 265 8.21 3.39 -18.94
CA THR A 265 8.69 3.11 -20.30
C THR A 265 8.58 4.33 -21.23
N SER A 266 8.36 5.52 -20.67
CA SER A 266 8.31 6.77 -21.44
C SER A 266 9.66 7.12 -22.06
N ASN A 267 9.65 8.03 -23.03
CA ASN A 267 10.86 8.62 -23.64
C ASN A 267 11.49 9.71 -22.75
N SER A 268 11.11 9.78 -21.46
CA SER A 268 11.72 10.70 -20.51
C SER A 268 13.14 10.24 -20.09
N PRO A 269 13.94 11.10 -19.49
CA PRO A 269 15.27 10.71 -18.97
C PRO A 269 15.26 9.60 -17.91
N GLN A 270 14.11 9.30 -17.33
CA GLN A 270 13.89 8.23 -16.35
C GLN A 270 13.31 6.96 -16.98
N GLY A 271 12.95 7.03 -18.26
CA GLY A 271 12.35 5.91 -18.98
C GLY A 271 13.33 4.78 -19.24
N ILE A 272 12.80 3.55 -19.25
CA ILE A 272 13.53 2.32 -19.56
C ILE A 272 12.80 1.53 -20.65
N SER A 273 13.43 0.52 -21.23
CA SER A 273 12.74 -0.34 -22.19
C SER A 273 11.65 -1.20 -21.51
N GLU A 274 10.64 -1.60 -22.26
CA GLU A 274 9.58 -2.51 -21.80
C GLU A 274 10.14 -3.84 -21.28
N GLU A 275 11.17 -4.36 -21.92
CA GLU A 275 11.83 -5.60 -21.46
C GLU A 275 12.53 -5.38 -20.12
N THR A 276 13.17 -4.23 -19.92
CA THR A 276 13.77 -3.86 -18.62
C THR A 276 12.70 -3.65 -17.55
N GLN A 277 11.57 -3.00 -17.87
CA GLN A 277 10.43 -2.84 -16.95
C GLN A 277 9.92 -4.21 -16.50
N LYS A 278 9.65 -5.12 -17.42
CA LYS A 278 9.23 -6.49 -17.14
C LYS A 278 10.22 -7.22 -16.25
N GLN A 279 11.52 -7.14 -16.55
CA GLN A 279 12.56 -7.74 -15.74
C GLN A 279 12.59 -7.16 -14.32
N PHE A 280 12.52 -5.83 -14.18
CA PHE A 280 12.56 -5.17 -12.87
C PHE A 280 11.33 -5.51 -12.02
N ILE A 281 10.14 -5.55 -12.62
CA ILE A 281 8.90 -5.94 -11.90
C ILE A 281 8.99 -7.39 -11.42
N ASN A 282 9.40 -8.32 -12.26
CA ASN A 282 9.55 -9.71 -11.86
C ASN A 282 10.59 -9.89 -10.74
N ASN A 283 11.73 -9.21 -10.87
CA ASN A 283 12.76 -9.22 -9.84
C ASN A 283 12.24 -8.58 -8.53
N ALA A 284 11.48 -7.48 -8.62
CA ALA A 284 10.91 -6.80 -7.46
C ALA A 284 9.94 -7.69 -6.67
N ILE A 285 9.10 -8.46 -7.37
CA ILE A 285 8.22 -9.44 -6.73
C ILE A 285 9.03 -10.51 -6.01
N CYS A 286 10.06 -11.06 -6.67
CA CYS A 286 10.94 -12.08 -6.07
C CYS A 286 11.70 -11.55 -4.84
N ASP A 287 12.26 -10.33 -4.92
CA ASP A 287 13.03 -9.74 -3.83
C ASP A 287 12.12 -9.31 -2.67
N ALA A 288 10.91 -8.80 -2.94
CA ALA A 288 9.90 -8.51 -1.94
C ALA A 288 9.49 -9.79 -1.17
N LYS A 289 9.22 -10.88 -1.89
CA LYS A 289 8.92 -12.19 -1.27
C LYS A 289 10.06 -12.67 -0.38
N LYS A 290 11.32 -12.63 -0.84
CA LYS A 290 12.50 -13.00 -0.05
C LYS A 290 12.68 -12.12 1.19
N ALA A 291 12.32 -10.84 1.10
CA ALA A 291 12.35 -9.91 2.22
C ALA A 291 11.24 -10.15 3.26
N GLY A 292 10.24 -10.98 2.94
CA GLY A 292 9.09 -11.27 3.80
C GLY A 292 8.01 -10.18 3.75
N ILE A 293 7.90 -9.48 2.61
CA ILE A 293 6.83 -8.56 2.30
C ILE A 293 5.58 -9.37 1.94
N SER A 294 4.42 -8.95 2.45
CA SER A 294 3.18 -9.72 2.35
C SER A 294 2.41 -9.45 1.06
N ALA A 295 2.51 -8.23 0.51
CA ALA A 295 1.90 -7.88 -0.77
C ALA A 295 2.74 -6.86 -1.54
N ILE A 296 2.62 -6.89 -2.86
CA ILE A 296 3.20 -5.88 -3.76
C ILE A 296 2.15 -5.43 -4.77
N ILE A 297 1.96 -4.11 -4.85
CA ILE A 297 1.00 -3.45 -5.72
C ILE A 297 1.80 -2.66 -6.76
N ILE A 298 1.69 -3.09 -8.00
CA ILE A 298 2.45 -2.49 -9.11
C ILE A 298 1.78 -1.18 -9.53
N TYR A 299 2.55 -0.14 -9.71
CA TYR A 299 2.12 1.11 -10.30
C TYR A 299 2.58 1.18 -11.74
N GLU A 300 1.68 1.07 -12.75
CA GLU A 300 0.23 0.96 -12.63
C GLU A 300 -0.33 -0.01 -13.70
N LEU A 301 -1.67 -0.19 -13.78
CA LEU A 301 -2.27 -1.12 -14.73
C LEU A 301 -2.16 -0.62 -16.17
N ASN A 302 -2.61 0.62 -16.43
CA ASN A 302 -2.60 1.24 -17.76
C ASN A 302 -1.72 2.48 -17.73
N ASP A 303 -1.01 2.76 -18.80
CA ASP A 303 -0.37 4.05 -18.99
C ASP A 303 -1.37 5.20 -18.73
N ALA A 304 -0.96 6.23 -17.99
CA ALA A 304 -1.86 7.32 -17.59
C ALA A 304 -2.31 8.19 -18.76
N SER A 305 -1.49 8.30 -19.82
CA SER A 305 -1.82 9.06 -21.03
C SER A 305 -1.01 8.59 -22.24
N SER A 306 -1.30 9.15 -23.41
CA SER A 306 -0.53 8.92 -24.64
C SER A 306 0.74 9.79 -24.77
N ASN A 307 1.04 10.63 -23.79
CA ASN A 307 2.23 11.49 -23.81
C ASN A 307 3.50 10.69 -23.47
N ILE A 308 4.16 10.17 -24.50
CA ILE A 308 5.37 9.34 -24.35
C ILE A 308 6.57 10.06 -23.73
N TYR A 309 6.55 11.39 -23.59
CA TYR A 309 7.65 12.18 -22.99
C TYR A 309 7.43 12.47 -21.51
N ASP A 310 6.24 12.20 -21.00
CA ASP A 310 5.93 12.33 -19.58
C ASP A 310 6.25 11.04 -18.83
N THR A 311 7.05 11.14 -17.78
CA THR A 311 7.42 9.98 -16.95
C THR A 311 6.19 9.26 -16.38
N GLU A 312 5.18 10.01 -15.91
CA GLU A 312 3.96 9.44 -15.34
C GLU A 312 3.16 8.62 -16.36
N SER A 313 3.23 8.99 -17.63
CA SER A 313 2.46 8.34 -18.70
C SER A 313 2.95 6.94 -19.07
N GLY A 314 4.11 6.50 -18.61
CA GLY A 314 4.72 5.25 -19.04
C GLY A 314 4.82 4.15 -17.99
N PHE A 315 4.15 4.25 -16.86
CA PHE A 315 4.23 3.23 -15.80
C PHE A 315 3.34 2.01 -16.06
N GLY A 316 2.42 2.08 -17.00
CA GLY A 316 1.46 1.02 -17.28
C GLY A 316 2.08 -0.34 -17.61
N LEU A 317 1.45 -1.39 -17.11
CA LEU A 317 1.67 -2.75 -17.60
C LEU A 317 1.04 -2.96 -18.98
N VAL A 318 0.10 -2.11 -19.32
CA VAL A 318 -0.59 -2.05 -20.61
C VAL A 318 -0.58 -0.61 -21.11
N LYS A 319 -0.37 -0.45 -22.42
CA LYS A 319 -0.36 0.87 -23.05
C LYS A 319 -1.70 1.59 -22.93
N TYR A 320 -1.64 2.91 -22.95
CA TYR A 320 -2.81 3.76 -22.99
C TYR A 320 -3.67 3.43 -24.21
N ASN A 321 -4.92 3.06 -23.95
CA ASN A 321 -5.94 2.85 -24.98
C ASN A 321 -7.09 3.79 -24.65
N GLY A 322 -7.02 5.03 -25.16
CA GLY A 322 -7.90 6.16 -24.92
C GLY A 322 -9.38 5.88 -24.76
#